data_3442567718e98297aeebb936e53808cd
#
_entry.id   3442567718e98297aeebb936e53808cd
#
_cell.length_a   1.000
_cell.length_b   1.000
_cell.length_c   1.000
_cell.angle_alpha   90.00
_cell.angle_beta   90.00
_cell.angle_gamma   90.00
#
_symmetry.space_group_name_H-M   'P 1'
#
loop_
_entity.id
_entity.type
_entity.pdbx_description
1 polymer ?
#
loop_
_entity_poly.entity_id
_entity_poly.type
_entity_poly.pdbx_seq_one_letter_code
_entity_poly.pdbx_strand_id
1 'polypeptide(L)'
;MIALALFLISAAESPGGQAYRLGAGEYRWLPIVVKQTPASVEVKYEVLKGGPTVHAELLAIEDFQNFNRGKSHRSIIDTDNAKLGWFRKIVVVPGQYRLILVNAPGGAVATVSCEVHTEANPKGGVSTELPTSKRLFIIFCSFLVFVSTVTFSGVRLVKAMRGSD
;
A
#
# COMPACT_ATOMS: atom_id res chain seq x y z
N MET A 1 -19.08 -42.61 -6.73
CA MET A 1 -19.36 -41.63 -5.68
C MET A 1 -18.05 -40.84 -5.45
N ILE A 2 -17.94 -39.66 -6.08
CA ILE A 2 -16.76 -38.81 -5.99
C ILE A 2 -17.09 -37.71 -4.98
N ALA A 3 -16.38 -37.72 -3.84
CA ALA A 3 -16.53 -36.71 -2.79
C ALA A 3 -15.81 -35.44 -3.23
N LEU A 4 -16.58 -34.40 -3.53
CA LEU A 4 -16.11 -33.06 -3.82
C LEU A 4 -15.74 -32.38 -2.48
N ALA A 5 -14.46 -32.34 -2.14
CA ALA A 5 -13.99 -31.62 -0.97
C ALA A 5 -14.00 -30.10 -1.28
N LEU A 6 -15.01 -29.42 -0.78
CA LEU A 6 -15.09 -27.95 -0.75
C LEU A 6 -14.07 -27.45 0.28
N PHE A 7 -12.92 -26.96 -0.19
CA PHE A 7 -12.02 -26.17 0.65
C PHE A 7 -12.57 -24.75 0.76
N LEU A 8 -13.32 -24.49 1.83
CA LEU A 8 -13.60 -23.14 2.31
C LEU A 8 -12.30 -22.58 2.91
N ILE A 9 -11.53 -21.85 2.09
CA ILE A 9 -10.43 -21.04 2.59
C ILE A 9 -11.07 -19.78 3.21
N SER A 10 -11.28 -19.85 4.52
CA SER A 10 -11.50 -18.67 5.34
C SER A 10 -10.22 -17.85 5.29
N ALA A 11 -10.28 -16.65 4.70
CA ALA A 11 -9.19 -15.68 4.76
C ALA A 11 -9.11 -15.17 6.19
N ALA A 12 -8.34 -15.86 7.03
CA ALA A 12 -7.84 -15.32 8.28
C ALA A 12 -6.75 -14.31 7.92
N GLU A 13 -6.96 -13.06 8.30
CA GLU A 13 -5.96 -12.01 8.28
C GLU A 13 -4.76 -12.46 9.13
N SER A 14 -3.69 -12.91 8.48
CA SER A 14 -2.40 -13.08 9.14
C SER A 14 -1.66 -11.76 9.10
N PRO A 15 -1.26 -11.20 10.23
CA PRO A 15 -0.35 -10.05 10.29
C PRO A 15 1.08 -10.52 10.03
N GLY A 16 1.37 -10.80 8.77
CA GLY A 16 2.66 -11.23 8.27
C GLY A 16 2.47 -11.69 6.83
N GLY A 17 3.09 -10.98 5.88
CA GLY A 17 2.95 -11.24 4.46
C GLY A 17 3.21 -12.71 4.15
N GLN A 18 2.37 -13.32 3.33
CA GLN A 18 2.55 -14.70 2.89
C GLN A 18 3.74 -14.78 1.94
N ALA A 19 4.67 -15.71 2.21
CA ALA A 19 5.84 -15.90 1.38
C ALA A 19 5.58 -16.92 0.26
N TYR A 20 5.97 -16.57 -0.96
CA TYR A 20 5.82 -17.38 -2.17
C TYR A 20 7.17 -17.63 -2.81
N ARG A 21 7.39 -18.85 -3.32
CA ARG A 21 8.55 -19.19 -4.12
C ARG A 21 8.17 -19.13 -5.60
N LEU A 22 8.95 -18.41 -6.39
CA LEU A 22 8.74 -18.20 -7.82
C LEU A 22 10.00 -18.60 -8.58
N GLY A 23 9.92 -19.56 -9.50
CA GLY A 23 10.96 -19.87 -10.46
C GLY A 23 11.10 -18.77 -11.51
N ALA A 24 12.11 -18.90 -12.38
CA ALA A 24 12.28 -17.99 -13.53
C ALA A 24 11.08 -18.08 -14.48
N GLY A 25 10.46 -16.95 -14.80
CA GLY A 25 9.27 -16.89 -15.64
C GLY A 25 7.99 -17.41 -14.98
N GLU A 26 8.04 -17.81 -13.72
CA GLU A 26 6.85 -18.22 -12.98
C GLU A 26 6.09 -17.02 -12.43
N TYR A 27 4.79 -17.22 -12.24
CA TYR A 27 3.95 -16.24 -11.56
C TYR A 27 3.10 -16.89 -10.47
N ARG A 28 2.69 -16.06 -9.53
CA ARG A 28 1.71 -16.40 -8.50
C ARG A 28 0.63 -15.34 -8.48
N TRP A 29 -0.61 -15.75 -8.32
CA TRP A 29 -1.71 -14.82 -8.20
C TRP A 29 -2.42 -14.94 -6.85
N LEU A 30 -2.96 -13.81 -6.37
CA LEU A 30 -3.76 -13.69 -5.16
C LEU A 30 -5.13 -13.14 -5.51
N PRO A 31 -6.22 -13.72 -4.97
CA PRO A 31 -7.56 -13.21 -5.19
C PRO A 31 -7.80 -11.96 -4.34
N ILE A 32 -8.40 -10.96 -4.94
CA ILE A 32 -8.88 -9.74 -4.27
C ILE A 32 -10.35 -9.57 -4.61
N VAL A 33 -11.21 -9.49 -3.60
CA VAL A 33 -12.66 -9.30 -3.78
C VAL A 33 -13.05 -7.94 -3.25
N VAL A 34 -13.51 -7.07 -4.14
CA VAL A 34 -14.00 -5.73 -3.80
C VAL A 34 -15.52 -5.76 -3.84
N LYS A 35 -16.15 -5.75 -2.66
CA LYS A 35 -17.62 -5.79 -2.51
C LYS A 35 -18.27 -4.41 -2.56
N GLN A 36 -17.58 -3.40 -2.06
CA GLN A 36 -18.05 -2.01 -1.98
C GLN A 36 -17.06 -1.07 -2.64
N THR A 37 -17.55 -0.05 -3.31
CA THR A 37 -16.72 0.95 -3.99
C THR A 37 -17.15 2.37 -3.61
N PRO A 38 -16.22 3.33 -3.65
CA PRO A 38 -14.80 3.16 -3.96
C PRO A 38 -14.05 2.35 -2.90
N ALA A 39 -13.08 1.53 -3.30
CA ALA A 39 -12.21 0.78 -2.41
C ALA A 39 -10.76 1.06 -2.71
N SER A 40 -9.93 1.12 -1.68
CA SER A 40 -8.47 1.19 -1.82
C SER A 40 -7.90 -0.21 -1.77
N VAL A 41 -7.08 -0.56 -2.74
CA VAL A 41 -6.24 -1.77 -2.74
C VAL A 41 -4.80 -1.30 -2.55
N GLU A 42 -4.20 -1.69 -1.44
CA GLU A 42 -2.79 -1.44 -1.13
C GLU A 42 -2.04 -2.76 -1.16
N VAL A 43 -0.92 -2.75 -1.86
CA VAL A 43 -0.06 -3.92 -2.03
C VAL A 43 1.36 -3.54 -1.65
N LYS A 44 1.99 -4.40 -0.85
CA LYS A 44 3.43 -4.35 -0.55
C LYS A 44 4.02 -5.71 -0.84
N TYR A 45 5.15 -5.74 -1.53
CA TYR A 45 5.90 -6.98 -1.72
C TYR A 45 7.40 -6.76 -1.54
N GLU A 46 8.08 -7.79 -1.06
CA GLU A 46 9.51 -7.80 -0.85
C GLU A 46 10.10 -9.13 -1.30
N VAL A 47 11.17 -9.08 -2.10
CA VAL A 47 11.94 -10.24 -2.50
C VAL A 47 12.95 -10.55 -1.41
N LEU A 48 12.64 -11.55 -0.58
CA LEU A 48 13.47 -11.99 0.56
C LEU A 48 14.73 -12.73 0.10
N LYS A 49 14.62 -13.48 -1.02
CA LYS A 49 15.73 -14.20 -1.67
C LYS A 49 15.58 -14.08 -3.18
N GLY A 50 16.68 -13.97 -3.90
CA GLY A 50 16.71 -13.78 -5.34
C GLY A 50 17.09 -12.35 -5.73
N GLY A 51 17.01 -12.05 -7.03
CA GLY A 51 17.32 -10.74 -7.59
C GLY A 51 16.09 -9.79 -7.65
N PRO A 52 16.27 -8.55 -8.07
CA PRO A 52 15.19 -7.60 -8.27
C PRO A 52 14.46 -7.88 -9.60
N THR A 53 13.90 -9.08 -9.73
CA THR A 53 13.32 -9.60 -10.97
C THR A 53 11.82 -9.82 -10.88
N VAL A 54 11.20 -9.36 -9.79
CA VAL A 54 9.78 -9.53 -9.55
C VAL A 54 9.06 -8.21 -9.78
N HIS A 55 7.96 -8.27 -10.52
CA HIS A 55 6.98 -7.19 -10.63
C HIS A 55 5.59 -7.66 -10.21
N ALA A 56 4.72 -6.71 -9.94
CA ALA A 56 3.36 -6.97 -9.52
C ALA A 56 2.38 -6.30 -10.48
N GLU A 57 1.36 -7.04 -10.90
CA GLU A 57 0.26 -6.54 -11.72
C GLU A 57 -1.07 -6.72 -11.00
N LEU A 58 -1.93 -5.70 -11.07
CA LEU A 58 -3.32 -5.79 -10.64
C LEU A 58 -4.23 -5.86 -11.86
N LEU A 59 -4.98 -6.95 -12.00
CA LEU A 59 -5.87 -7.21 -13.12
C LEU A 59 -7.33 -7.35 -12.67
N ALA A 60 -8.28 -6.89 -13.49
CA ALA A 60 -9.66 -7.36 -13.40
C ALA A 60 -9.75 -8.85 -13.80
N ILE A 61 -10.81 -9.52 -13.38
CA ILE A 61 -10.93 -10.96 -13.62
C ILE A 61 -10.94 -11.33 -15.09
N GLU A 62 -11.53 -10.50 -15.95
CA GLU A 62 -11.57 -10.70 -17.41
C GLU A 62 -10.18 -10.60 -18.02
N ASP A 63 -9.39 -9.59 -17.61
CA ASP A 63 -8.02 -9.40 -18.07
C ASP A 63 -7.09 -10.51 -17.57
N PHE A 64 -7.31 -11.00 -16.34
CA PHE A 64 -6.60 -12.17 -15.85
C PHE A 64 -6.89 -13.44 -16.65
N GLN A 65 -8.13 -13.64 -17.14
CA GLN A 65 -8.44 -14.75 -18.03
C GLN A 65 -7.71 -14.63 -19.37
N ASN A 66 -7.57 -13.40 -19.90
CA ASN A 66 -6.78 -13.14 -21.11
C ASN A 66 -5.28 -13.40 -20.87
N PHE A 67 -4.73 -12.94 -19.76
CA PHE A 67 -3.37 -13.22 -19.31
C PHE A 67 -3.08 -14.72 -19.29
N ASN A 68 -3.93 -15.53 -18.65
CA ASN A 68 -3.77 -16.98 -18.57
C ASN A 68 -3.84 -17.69 -19.94
N ARG A 69 -4.49 -17.08 -20.93
CA ARG A 69 -4.57 -17.58 -22.31
C ARG A 69 -3.45 -17.05 -23.20
N GLY A 70 -2.49 -16.32 -22.65
CA GLY A 70 -1.42 -15.67 -23.41
C GLY A 70 -1.92 -14.58 -24.38
N LYS A 71 -3.10 -14.01 -24.11
CA LYS A 71 -3.68 -12.94 -24.91
C LYS A 71 -3.31 -11.56 -24.32
N SER A 72 -3.44 -10.54 -25.16
CA SER A 72 -3.32 -9.16 -24.69
C SER A 72 -4.35 -8.88 -23.58
N HIS A 73 -3.90 -8.24 -22.54
CA HIS A 73 -4.69 -7.86 -21.36
C HIS A 73 -4.31 -6.44 -20.92
N ARG A 74 -5.15 -5.85 -20.10
CA ARG A 74 -4.93 -4.52 -19.55
C ARG A 74 -4.71 -4.60 -18.04
N SER A 75 -3.56 -4.13 -17.58
CA SER A 75 -3.28 -3.99 -16.15
C SER A 75 -3.89 -2.69 -15.63
N ILE A 76 -4.52 -2.76 -14.46
CA ILE A 76 -4.97 -1.59 -13.68
C ILE A 76 -3.75 -0.88 -13.10
N ILE A 77 -2.78 -1.66 -12.66
CA ILE A 77 -1.43 -1.27 -12.25
C ILE A 77 -0.47 -2.35 -12.73
N ASP A 78 0.68 -1.92 -13.17
CA ASP A 78 1.86 -2.71 -13.46
C ASP A 78 3.06 -2.00 -12.86
N THR A 79 3.88 -2.72 -12.12
CA THR A 79 5.10 -2.18 -11.49
C THR A 79 6.33 -2.62 -12.25
N ASP A 80 7.41 -1.86 -12.14
CA ASP A 80 8.71 -2.29 -12.64
C ASP A 80 9.26 -3.48 -11.82
N ASN A 81 10.20 -4.22 -12.42
CA ASN A 81 10.95 -5.25 -11.70
C ASN A 81 11.74 -4.63 -10.55
N ALA A 82 11.46 -5.06 -9.33
CA ALA A 82 12.09 -4.51 -8.14
C ALA A 82 12.28 -5.56 -7.03
N LYS A 83 13.17 -5.28 -6.11
CA LYS A 83 13.34 -6.07 -4.88
C LYS A 83 12.27 -5.74 -3.83
N LEU A 84 11.78 -4.50 -3.86
CA LEU A 84 10.73 -3.99 -3.00
C LEU A 84 9.76 -3.21 -3.85
N GLY A 85 8.46 -3.50 -3.75
CA GLY A 85 7.42 -2.76 -4.42
C GLY A 85 6.26 -2.42 -3.50
N TRP A 86 5.67 -1.28 -3.77
CA TRP A 86 4.49 -0.81 -3.08
C TRP A 86 3.62 -0.01 -4.05
N PHE A 87 2.33 -0.25 -4.00
CA PHE A 87 1.37 0.61 -4.67
C PHE A 87 0.04 0.67 -3.92
N ARG A 88 -0.68 1.75 -4.15
CA ARG A 88 -2.06 1.94 -3.69
C ARG A 88 -2.93 2.37 -4.87
N LYS A 89 -4.05 1.70 -5.08
CA LYS A 89 -5.00 2.01 -6.15
C LYS A 89 -6.42 2.10 -5.61
N ILE A 90 -7.12 3.16 -6.00
CA ILE A 90 -8.56 3.26 -5.78
C ILE A 90 -9.27 2.54 -6.92
N VAL A 91 -10.08 1.57 -6.56
CA VAL A 91 -10.90 0.79 -7.45
C VAL A 91 -12.34 1.27 -7.31
N VAL A 92 -12.95 1.62 -8.44
CA VAL A 92 -14.30 2.22 -8.48
C VAL A 92 -15.39 1.26 -8.97
N VAL A 93 -15.01 0.06 -9.40
CA VAL A 93 -15.93 -0.99 -9.84
C VAL A 93 -15.88 -2.14 -8.85
N PRO A 94 -17.02 -2.58 -8.29
CA PRO A 94 -17.03 -3.78 -7.46
C PRO A 94 -16.78 -5.01 -8.33
N GLY A 95 -16.10 -6.01 -7.79
CA GLY A 95 -15.79 -7.21 -8.58
C GLY A 95 -14.63 -8.02 -8.01
N GLN A 96 -14.20 -8.97 -8.81
CA GLN A 96 -13.04 -9.79 -8.51
C GLN A 96 -11.81 -9.29 -9.27
N TYR A 97 -10.72 -9.18 -8.55
CA TYR A 97 -9.42 -8.78 -9.08
C TYR A 97 -8.39 -9.84 -8.77
N ARG A 98 -7.28 -9.82 -9.50
CA ARG A 98 -6.13 -10.69 -9.28
C ARG A 98 -4.89 -9.83 -9.19
N LEU A 99 -4.17 -9.98 -8.08
CA LEU A 99 -2.80 -9.51 -7.97
C LEU A 99 -1.91 -10.63 -8.48
N ILE A 100 -1.08 -10.34 -9.47
CA ILE A 100 -0.11 -11.29 -10.02
C ILE A 100 1.28 -10.81 -9.61
N LEU A 101 2.08 -11.71 -9.06
CA LEU A 101 3.50 -11.53 -8.82
C LEU A 101 4.24 -12.36 -9.87
N VAL A 102 5.00 -11.72 -10.72
CA VAL A 102 5.72 -12.37 -11.83
C VAL A 102 7.22 -12.25 -11.59
N ASN A 103 7.93 -13.37 -11.67
CA ASN A 103 9.39 -13.37 -11.70
C ASN A 103 9.84 -13.37 -13.16
N ALA A 104 10.67 -12.43 -13.56
CA ALA A 104 11.09 -12.26 -14.95
C ALA A 104 11.72 -13.53 -15.52
N PRO A 105 11.53 -13.81 -16.83
CA PRO A 105 12.24 -14.88 -17.52
C PRO A 105 13.75 -14.70 -17.40
N GLY A 106 14.49 -15.76 -17.04
CA GLY A 106 15.93 -15.69 -16.80
C GLY A 106 16.34 -15.15 -15.41
N GLY A 107 15.40 -14.76 -14.59
CA GLY A 107 15.65 -14.40 -13.19
C GLY A 107 16.06 -15.60 -12.34
N ALA A 108 16.74 -15.35 -11.22
CA ALA A 108 16.99 -16.37 -10.21
C ALA A 108 15.67 -16.75 -9.54
N VAL A 109 15.62 -17.95 -8.92
CA VAL A 109 14.49 -18.35 -8.08
C VAL A 109 14.30 -17.31 -6.97
N ALA A 110 13.14 -16.70 -6.89
CA ALA A 110 12.79 -15.67 -5.94
C ALA A 110 11.90 -16.23 -4.82
N THR A 111 12.11 -15.75 -3.59
CA THR A 111 11.15 -15.90 -2.49
C THR A 111 10.59 -14.53 -2.19
N VAL A 112 9.28 -14.37 -2.36
CA VAL A 112 8.60 -13.08 -2.28
C VAL A 112 7.61 -13.10 -1.13
N SER A 113 7.72 -12.15 -0.21
CA SER A 113 6.68 -11.84 0.76
C SER A 113 5.72 -10.83 0.15
N CYS A 114 4.43 -11.05 0.29
CA CYS A 114 3.41 -10.12 -0.22
C CYS A 114 2.32 -9.91 0.80
N GLU A 115 1.92 -8.66 0.95
CA GLU A 115 0.88 -8.17 1.85
C GLU A 115 -0.13 -7.36 1.03
N VAL A 116 -1.42 -7.68 1.20
CA VAL A 116 -2.51 -7.01 0.49
C VAL A 116 -3.52 -6.51 1.50
N HIS A 117 -3.78 -5.20 1.48
CA HIS A 117 -4.82 -4.57 2.27
C HIS A 117 -5.90 -3.98 1.37
N THR A 118 -7.16 -4.24 1.73
CA THR A 118 -8.32 -3.65 1.05
C THR A 118 -9.14 -2.85 2.04
N GLU A 119 -9.37 -1.58 1.74
CA GLU A 119 -10.18 -0.69 2.57
C GLU A 119 -11.37 -0.19 1.75
N ALA A 120 -12.60 -0.51 2.21
CA ALA A 120 -13.81 0.00 1.60
C ALA A 120 -14.03 1.46 1.98
N ASN A 121 -14.52 2.25 1.01
CA ASN A 121 -14.80 3.68 1.17
C ASN A 121 -13.61 4.47 1.75
N PRO A 122 -12.44 4.43 1.09
CA PRO A 122 -11.31 5.25 1.51
C PRO A 122 -11.78 6.71 1.47
N LYS A 123 -11.91 7.33 2.63
CA LYS A 123 -12.20 8.77 2.72
C LYS A 123 -11.20 9.48 1.82
N GLY A 124 -11.73 10.09 0.77
CA GLY A 124 -10.98 10.54 -0.41
C GLY A 124 -9.74 11.35 -0.08
N GLY A 125 -8.71 11.09 -0.84
CA GLY A 125 -7.45 11.84 -0.83
C GLY A 125 -6.44 11.28 0.16
N VAL A 126 -5.20 11.51 -0.17
CA VAL A 126 -4.05 11.39 0.73
C VAL A 126 -4.27 12.34 1.91
N SER A 127 -5.22 12.05 2.77
CA SER A 127 -5.26 12.67 4.08
C SER A 127 -4.30 11.88 4.94
N THR A 128 -3.09 12.36 4.98
CA THR A 128 -2.23 12.23 6.14
C THR A 128 -2.96 12.95 7.30
N GLU A 129 -4.20 12.52 7.58
CA GLU A 129 -4.89 13.01 8.76
C GLU A 129 -4.19 12.38 9.94
N LEU A 130 -3.22 13.12 10.46
CA LEU A 130 -2.65 12.85 11.76
C LEU A 130 -3.80 12.62 12.74
N PRO A 131 -3.74 11.57 13.59
CA PRO A 131 -4.71 11.34 14.64
C PRO A 131 -4.99 12.65 15.39
N THR A 132 -6.24 12.91 15.71
CA THR A 132 -6.68 14.18 16.32
C THR A 132 -5.82 14.60 17.52
N SER A 133 -5.33 13.62 18.29
CA SER A 133 -4.39 13.85 19.39
C SER A 133 -3.03 14.43 18.92
N LYS A 134 -2.50 13.98 17.79
CA LYS A 134 -1.24 14.51 17.25
C LYS A 134 -1.44 15.89 16.61
N ARG A 135 -2.60 16.15 16.01
CA ARG A 135 -2.94 17.49 15.50
C ARG A 135 -3.03 18.50 16.64
N LEU A 136 -3.75 18.17 17.71
CA LEU A 136 -3.84 19.01 18.91
C LEU A 136 -2.48 19.26 19.53
N PHE A 137 -1.62 18.26 19.59
CA PHE A 137 -0.26 18.40 20.12
C PHE A 137 0.58 19.36 19.27
N ILE A 138 0.52 19.26 17.95
CA ILE A 138 1.25 20.16 17.03
C ILE A 138 0.75 21.60 17.19
N ILE A 139 -0.58 21.81 17.23
CA ILE A 139 -1.18 23.13 17.43
C ILE A 139 -0.75 23.72 18.76
N PHE A 140 -0.77 22.92 19.82
CA PHE A 140 -0.36 23.36 21.16
C PHE A 140 1.13 23.73 21.23
N CYS A 141 2.00 22.91 20.64
CA CYS A 141 3.44 23.22 20.56
C CYS A 141 3.70 24.49 19.74
N SER A 142 3.02 24.66 18.62
CA SER A 142 3.14 25.87 17.78
C SER A 142 2.69 27.12 18.55
N PHE A 143 1.60 27.02 19.29
CA PHE A 143 1.10 28.10 20.12
C PHE A 143 2.07 28.47 21.25
N LEU A 144 2.66 27.49 21.93
CA LEU A 144 3.68 27.74 22.96
C LEU A 144 4.92 28.45 22.41
N VAL A 145 5.41 28.02 21.25
CA VAL A 145 6.56 28.67 20.58
C VAL A 145 6.20 30.13 20.23
N PHE A 146 5.01 30.34 19.68
CA PHE A 146 4.53 31.70 19.34
C PHE A 146 4.47 32.60 20.58
N VAL A 147 3.80 32.16 21.65
CA VAL A 147 3.69 32.93 22.92
C VAL A 147 5.06 33.22 23.51
N SER A 148 5.97 32.24 23.53
CA SER A 148 7.33 32.42 24.03
C SER A 148 8.10 33.48 23.25
N THR A 149 7.97 33.46 21.93
CA THR A 149 8.64 34.42 21.02
C THR A 149 8.11 35.84 21.24
N VAL A 150 6.79 35.99 21.32
CA VAL A 150 6.14 37.28 21.56
C VAL A 150 6.54 37.85 22.92
N THR A 151 6.48 37.02 23.95
CA THR A 151 6.83 37.43 25.33
C THR A 151 8.31 37.85 25.42
N PHE A 152 9.21 37.06 24.83
CA PHE A 152 10.64 37.39 24.82
C PHE A 152 10.94 38.69 24.08
N SER A 153 10.28 38.88 22.91
CA SER A 153 10.41 40.12 22.12
C SER A 153 9.86 41.34 22.88
N GLY A 154 8.71 41.18 23.53
CA GLY A 154 8.11 42.24 24.35
C GLY A 154 8.98 42.66 25.53
N VAL A 155 9.53 41.68 26.27
CA VAL A 155 10.45 41.98 27.40
C VAL A 155 11.70 42.71 26.93
N ARG A 156 12.28 42.30 25.78
CA ARG A 156 13.44 43.01 25.19
C ARG A 156 13.12 44.44 24.80
N LEU A 157 11.95 44.69 24.22
CA LEU A 157 11.52 46.01 23.80
C LEU A 157 11.34 46.93 25.00
N VAL A 158 10.66 46.46 26.06
CA VAL A 158 10.46 47.22 27.29
C VAL A 158 11.81 47.54 28.00
N LYS A 159 12.73 46.59 27.97
CA LYS A 159 14.07 46.78 28.54
C LYS A 159 14.90 47.80 27.77
N ALA A 160 14.78 47.80 26.43
CA ALA A 160 15.46 48.80 25.57
C ALA A 160 14.89 50.23 25.78
N MET A 161 13.57 50.34 25.98
CA MET A 161 12.97 51.67 26.26
C MET A 161 13.27 52.22 27.66
N ARG A 162 13.49 51.36 28.66
CA ARG A 162 13.87 51.79 30.04
C ARG A 162 15.34 52.10 30.22
N GLY A 163 16.22 51.70 29.34
CA GLY A 163 17.65 51.93 29.42
C GLY A 163 18.12 53.17 28.61
N SER A 164 17.17 54.00 28.13
CA SER A 164 17.45 55.20 27.33
C SER A 164 17.26 56.52 28.12
N ASP A 165 17.14 56.46 29.46
CA ASP A 165 17.10 57.63 30.33
C ASP A 165 18.43 57.79 31.10
#